data_1d127e7a46218c15d8ce0802e3c6d1d2
#
_entry.id   1d127e7a46218c15d8ce0802e3c6d1d2
#
_cell.length_a   1.000
_cell.length_b   1.000
_cell.length_c   1.000
_cell.angle_alpha   90.00
_cell.angle_beta   90.00
_cell.angle_gamma   90.00
#
_symmetry.space_group_name_H-M   'P 1'
#
loop_
_entity.id
_entity.type
_entity.pdbx_description
1 polymer ?
#
loop_
_entity_poly.entity_id
_entity_poly.type
_entity_poly.pdbx_seq_one_letter_code
_entity_poly.pdbx_strand_id
1 'polypeptide(L)'
;MTTATVTFRLAGPQQAWSTRERNAHRPTQDHPTKSGIVGLVANALGRDRADDITDLAALQLAVRADRPGIIESDYHTAGSGNFPLLPAEALADPTLARAAAKGLPLVRAYSAPKNIRRDSKGNLVGKRENAVQTTDAYLADAAFTIALSGPHTLVEEICAALTAPARSLHLGRKAYPLSAPPAPVVHPVEHPADALALIPPAQALPHHTIWIEETPTRGRRSPNTQLVVDQPTQFDTRRTVGRLETRIATATTTTDAPTIDFFAPEEQP
;
A
#
# COMPACT_ATOMS: atom_id res chain seq x y z
N MET A 1 18.08 -22.22 -13.87
CA MET A 1 16.77 -21.57 -14.09
C MET A 1 17.07 -20.19 -14.66
N THR A 2 16.41 -19.82 -15.77
CA THR A 2 16.56 -18.49 -16.34
C THR A 2 15.88 -17.46 -15.45
N THR A 3 16.55 -16.34 -15.21
CA THR A 3 16.02 -15.19 -14.47
C THR A 3 15.39 -14.21 -15.47
N ALA A 4 14.32 -13.55 -15.06
CA ALA A 4 13.67 -12.48 -15.81
C ALA A 4 13.22 -11.38 -14.84
N THR A 5 12.77 -10.27 -15.40
CA THR A 5 12.25 -9.13 -14.61
C THR A 5 10.91 -8.71 -15.14
N VAL A 6 9.90 -8.58 -14.26
CA VAL A 6 8.66 -7.89 -14.58
C VAL A 6 8.72 -6.44 -14.12
N THR A 7 8.33 -5.52 -15.01
CA THR A 7 8.12 -4.11 -14.65
C THR A 7 6.64 -3.79 -14.69
N PHE A 8 6.19 -2.88 -13.81
CA PHE A 8 4.82 -2.40 -13.80
C PHE A 8 4.73 -1.01 -13.13
N ARG A 9 3.67 -0.29 -13.40
CA ARG A 9 3.46 1.07 -12.91
C ARG A 9 2.43 1.12 -11.78
N LEU A 10 2.71 1.95 -10.79
CA LEU A 10 1.82 2.25 -9.67
C LEU A 10 1.61 3.75 -9.60
N ALA A 11 0.42 4.20 -9.98
CA ALA A 11 0.02 5.61 -9.92
C ALA A 11 -1.36 5.72 -9.30
N GLY A 12 -1.58 6.76 -8.52
CA GLY A 12 -2.86 7.03 -7.89
C GLY A 12 -2.83 8.32 -7.09
N PRO A 13 -4.02 8.90 -6.82
CA PRO A 13 -4.12 10.17 -6.11
C PRO A 13 -3.59 10.07 -4.67
N GLN A 14 -3.64 8.89 -4.08
CA GLN A 14 -3.15 8.63 -2.72
C GLN A 14 -2.46 7.26 -2.66
N GLN A 15 -1.31 7.21 -1.98
CA GLN A 15 -0.56 5.97 -1.72
C GLN A 15 -0.01 5.99 -0.30
N ALA A 16 0.11 4.84 0.37
CA ALA A 16 0.73 4.76 1.67
C ALA A 16 1.55 3.48 1.83
N TRP A 17 2.84 3.65 1.98
CA TRP A 17 3.85 2.60 2.05
C TRP A 17 4.46 2.55 3.44
N SER A 18 3.67 2.08 4.43
CA SER A 18 4.12 2.12 5.81
C SER A 18 4.91 0.89 6.21
N THR A 19 5.88 1.14 7.07
CA THR A 19 6.45 0.16 7.96
C THR A 19 5.58 0.07 9.22
N ARG A 20 5.59 -0.98 9.89
CA ARG A 20 5.02 -1.56 11.12
C ARG A 20 4.20 -0.74 12.15
N GLU A 21 3.73 0.47 11.97
CA GLU A 21 3.08 1.19 13.06
C GLU A 21 1.56 0.98 13.15
N ARG A 22 1.08 0.62 14.37
CA ARG A 22 -0.34 0.52 14.73
C ARG A 22 -0.82 1.67 15.61
N ASN A 23 -0.06 2.76 15.63
CA ASN A 23 -0.30 3.89 16.52
C ASN A 23 -1.37 4.84 15.96
N ALA A 24 -1.71 5.85 16.76
CA ALA A 24 -2.58 6.94 16.33
C ALA A 24 -1.98 7.73 15.15
N HIS A 25 -0.65 7.72 15.00
CA HIS A 25 0.06 8.21 13.83
C HIS A 25 0.49 7.03 12.95
N ARG A 26 0.13 7.08 11.67
CA ARG A 26 0.50 6.09 10.67
C ARG A 26 1.30 6.76 9.57
N PRO A 27 2.63 6.71 9.65
CA PRO A 27 3.50 7.32 8.66
C PRO A 27 3.45 6.57 7.32
N THR A 28 3.99 7.19 6.28
CA THR A 28 4.30 6.56 5.00
C THR A 28 5.77 6.76 4.68
N GLN A 29 6.36 5.82 3.94
CA GLN A 29 7.65 6.03 3.29
C GLN A 29 7.44 6.91 2.04
N ASP A 30 8.52 7.49 1.54
CA ASP A 30 8.56 8.28 0.32
C ASP A 30 8.54 7.44 -0.97
N HIS A 31 8.53 6.11 -0.84
CA HIS A 31 8.50 5.15 -1.93
C HIS A 31 7.83 3.83 -1.51
N PRO A 32 7.42 2.97 -2.47
CA PRO A 32 6.88 1.64 -2.20
C PRO A 32 7.84 0.75 -1.42
N THR A 33 7.39 0.21 -0.28
CA THR A 33 8.14 -0.76 0.52
C THR A 33 8.06 -2.17 -0.08
N LYS A 34 9.07 -3.02 0.15
CA LYS A 34 9.05 -4.41 -0.33
C LYS A 34 7.83 -5.18 0.19
N SER A 35 7.49 -5.02 1.44
CA SER A 35 6.28 -5.65 2.00
C SER A 35 4.99 -5.17 1.32
N GLY A 36 4.92 -3.89 0.93
CA GLY A 36 3.79 -3.34 0.19
C GLY A 36 3.68 -3.93 -1.22
N ILE A 37 4.79 -4.03 -1.94
CA ILE A 37 4.85 -4.62 -3.29
C ILE A 37 4.55 -6.11 -3.26
N VAL A 38 5.20 -6.89 -2.37
CA VAL A 38 4.91 -8.33 -2.21
C VAL A 38 3.45 -8.55 -1.83
N GLY A 39 2.88 -7.70 -0.97
CA GLY A 39 1.46 -7.77 -0.62
C GLY A 39 0.52 -7.46 -1.78
N LEU A 40 0.87 -6.51 -2.64
CA LEU A 40 0.10 -6.18 -3.86
C LEU A 40 0.13 -7.35 -4.84
N VAL A 41 1.31 -7.94 -5.08
CA VAL A 41 1.49 -9.11 -5.96
C VAL A 41 0.76 -10.34 -5.41
N ALA A 42 0.89 -10.64 -4.12
CA ALA A 42 0.17 -11.74 -3.46
C ALA A 42 -1.36 -11.57 -3.58
N ASN A 43 -1.86 -10.33 -3.45
CA ASN A 43 -3.27 -10.01 -3.66
C ASN A 43 -3.71 -10.22 -5.11
N ALA A 44 -2.88 -9.86 -6.09
CA ALA A 44 -3.12 -10.11 -7.50
C ALA A 44 -3.19 -11.62 -7.81
N LEU A 45 -2.27 -12.41 -7.24
CA LEU A 45 -2.24 -13.87 -7.35
C LEU A 45 -3.35 -14.58 -6.57
N GLY A 46 -4.15 -13.85 -5.76
CA GLY A 46 -5.22 -14.43 -4.95
C GLY A 46 -4.75 -15.14 -3.68
N ARG A 47 -3.47 -15.00 -3.28
CA ARG A 47 -2.94 -15.60 -2.05
C ARG A 47 -3.59 -14.98 -0.81
N ASP A 48 -3.86 -15.81 0.19
CA ASP A 48 -4.34 -15.37 1.48
C ASP A 48 -3.19 -14.98 2.42
N ARG A 49 -3.54 -14.36 3.56
CA ARG A 49 -2.52 -13.91 4.51
C ARG A 49 -1.73 -15.03 5.17
N ALA A 50 -2.30 -16.23 5.23
CA ALA A 50 -1.68 -17.41 5.80
C ALA A 50 -0.82 -18.19 4.80
N ASP A 51 -0.95 -17.89 3.50
CA ASP A 51 -0.21 -18.58 2.45
C ASP A 51 1.28 -18.26 2.52
N ASP A 52 2.10 -19.19 2.05
CA ASP A 52 3.53 -19.00 1.91
C ASP A 52 3.82 -17.92 0.86
N ILE A 53 4.71 -17.02 1.21
CA ILE A 53 5.17 -15.91 0.37
C ILE A 53 6.70 -15.92 0.20
N THR A 54 7.35 -17.02 0.55
CA THR A 54 8.82 -17.11 0.51
C THR A 54 9.38 -16.88 -0.89
N ASP A 55 8.70 -17.37 -1.91
CA ASP A 55 9.02 -17.18 -3.33
C ASP A 55 8.93 -15.70 -3.74
N LEU A 56 7.86 -15.01 -3.34
CA LEU A 56 7.67 -13.58 -3.63
C LEU A 56 8.65 -12.70 -2.84
N ALA A 57 8.91 -13.05 -1.58
CA ALA A 57 9.87 -12.34 -0.73
C ALA A 57 11.33 -12.46 -1.24
N ALA A 58 11.65 -13.55 -1.95
CA ALA A 58 12.97 -13.78 -2.54
C ALA A 58 13.24 -12.97 -3.81
N LEU A 59 12.20 -12.39 -4.45
CA LEU A 59 12.38 -11.54 -5.63
C LEU A 59 13.22 -10.31 -5.29
N GLN A 60 14.10 -9.90 -6.20
CA GLN A 60 14.83 -8.64 -6.08
C GLN A 60 13.95 -7.47 -6.51
N LEU A 61 13.97 -6.38 -5.75
CA LEU A 61 13.16 -5.21 -5.99
C LEU A 61 14.01 -4.02 -6.42
N ALA A 62 13.55 -3.30 -7.44
CA ALA A 62 13.93 -1.91 -7.68
C ALA A 62 12.68 -1.05 -7.88
N VAL A 63 12.76 0.19 -7.43
CA VAL A 63 11.68 1.17 -7.50
C VAL A 63 12.23 2.46 -8.07
N ARG A 64 11.60 3.01 -9.10
CA ARG A 64 11.90 4.35 -9.62
C ARG A 64 10.74 5.29 -9.34
N ALA A 65 11.04 6.45 -8.76
CA ALA A 65 10.06 7.51 -8.66
C ALA A 65 9.97 8.26 -10.00
N ASP A 66 8.93 7.99 -10.75
CA ASP A 66 8.59 8.74 -11.97
C ASP A 66 7.97 10.10 -11.60
N ARG A 67 7.20 10.12 -10.51
CA ARG A 67 6.70 11.30 -9.81
C ARG A 67 6.71 11.01 -8.30
N PRO A 68 7.54 11.71 -7.51
CA PRO A 68 7.71 11.38 -6.09
C PRO A 68 6.46 11.66 -5.24
N GLY A 69 5.58 12.57 -5.71
CA GLY A 69 4.43 13.01 -4.91
C GLY A 69 4.83 13.91 -3.73
N ILE A 70 3.84 14.21 -2.91
CA ILE A 70 3.99 15.05 -1.71
C ILE A 70 3.41 14.27 -0.52
N ILE A 71 4.11 14.28 0.63
CA ILE A 71 3.58 13.66 1.86
C ILE A 71 2.55 14.61 2.46
N GLU A 72 1.33 14.11 2.58
CA GLU A 72 0.21 14.78 3.24
C GLU A 72 -0.35 13.93 4.37
N SER A 73 -1.25 14.51 5.17
CA SER A 73 -1.84 13.88 6.33
C SER A 73 -3.34 14.00 6.32
N ASP A 74 -4.02 12.90 6.59
CA ASP A 74 -5.46 12.83 6.79
C ASP A 74 -5.76 12.58 8.28
N TYR A 75 -6.67 13.38 8.83
CA TYR A 75 -7.05 13.35 10.23
C TYR A 75 -8.41 12.71 10.40
N HIS A 76 -8.47 11.65 11.21
CA HIS A 76 -9.68 10.93 11.49
C HIS A 76 -10.04 10.97 12.98
N THR A 77 -11.33 11.05 13.23
CA THR A 77 -11.90 10.85 14.56
C THR A 77 -12.90 9.71 14.53
N ALA A 78 -12.85 8.83 15.53
CA ALA A 78 -13.79 7.74 15.68
C ALA A 78 -14.28 7.63 17.13
N GLY A 79 -15.59 7.54 17.30
CA GLY A 79 -16.24 7.49 18.60
C GLY A 79 -16.51 8.88 19.16
N SER A 80 -17.11 8.93 20.34
CA SER A 80 -17.65 10.09 21.03
C SER A 80 -18.74 10.86 20.28
N GLY A 81 -19.93 10.65 20.65
CA GLY A 81 -21.10 11.36 20.11
C GLY A 81 -22.39 10.58 20.32
N ASN A 82 -23.47 11.30 20.28
CA ASN A 82 -24.80 10.72 20.24
C ASN A 82 -25.34 10.92 18.82
N PHE A 83 -25.72 9.83 18.17
CA PHE A 83 -26.31 9.87 16.84
C PHE A 83 -27.81 9.62 16.98
N PRO A 84 -28.67 10.34 16.26
CA PRO A 84 -30.07 10.00 16.18
C PRO A 84 -30.22 8.60 15.57
N LEU A 85 -31.06 7.78 16.19
CA LEU A 85 -31.38 6.45 15.67
C LEU A 85 -32.42 6.54 14.57
N LEU A 86 -32.26 5.72 13.55
CA LEU A 86 -33.32 5.52 12.56
C LEU A 86 -34.52 4.84 13.24
N PRO A 87 -35.78 5.16 12.81
CA PRO A 87 -36.98 4.57 13.39
C PRO A 87 -36.97 3.03 13.41
N ALA A 88 -36.39 2.39 12.39
CA ALA A 88 -36.28 0.93 12.31
C ALA A 88 -35.34 0.36 13.41
N GLU A 89 -34.26 1.04 13.75
CA GLU A 89 -33.35 0.65 14.84
C GLU A 89 -34.03 0.80 16.21
N ALA A 90 -34.82 1.85 16.38
CA ALA A 90 -35.61 2.06 17.59
C ALA A 90 -36.67 0.97 17.81
N LEU A 91 -37.27 0.47 16.76
CA LEU A 91 -38.24 -0.62 16.82
C LEU A 91 -37.62 -1.97 17.13
N ALA A 92 -36.35 -2.18 16.71
CA ALA A 92 -35.60 -3.43 16.94
C ALA A 92 -35.07 -3.54 18.38
N ASP A 93 -34.87 -2.44 19.10
CA ASP A 93 -34.37 -2.42 20.48
C ASP A 93 -35.51 -2.09 21.46
N PRO A 94 -35.93 -3.07 22.30
CA PRO A 94 -37.02 -2.87 23.27
C PRO A 94 -36.77 -1.74 24.27
N THR A 95 -35.51 -1.44 24.55
CA THR A 95 -35.13 -0.37 25.48
C THR A 95 -35.36 1.01 24.86
N LEU A 96 -35.00 1.13 23.58
CA LEU A 96 -35.17 2.35 22.82
C LEU A 96 -36.64 2.58 22.46
N ALA A 97 -37.38 1.51 22.12
CA ALA A 97 -38.81 1.58 21.91
C ALA A 97 -39.55 2.11 23.16
N ARG A 98 -39.16 1.70 24.37
CA ARG A 98 -39.68 2.22 25.64
C ARG A 98 -39.32 3.70 25.87
N ALA A 99 -38.10 4.10 25.52
CA ALA A 99 -37.66 5.50 25.60
C ALA A 99 -38.45 6.38 24.62
N ALA A 100 -38.67 5.93 23.39
CA ALA A 100 -39.49 6.60 22.41
C ALA A 100 -40.92 6.78 22.87
N ALA A 101 -41.53 5.74 23.45
CA ALA A 101 -42.88 5.81 24.03
C ALA A 101 -43.02 6.83 25.17
N LYS A 102 -41.90 7.17 25.81
CA LYS A 102 -41.84 8.21 26.87
C LYS A 102 -41.44 9.59 26.33
N GLY A 103 -41.37 9.80 25.04
CA GLY A 103 -40.97 11.05 24.41
C GLY A 103 -39.52 11.44 24.64
N LEU A 104 -38.67 10.50 25.06
CA LEU A 104 -37.23 10.75 25.23
C LEU A 104 -36.50 10.74 23.87
N PRO A 105 -35.46 11.56 23.70
CA PRO A 105 -34.71 11.60 22.43
C PRO A 105 -34.05 10.24 22.16
N LEU A 106 -34.29 9.71 20.96
CA LEU A 106 -33.70 8.46 20.52
C LEU A 106 -32.28 8.71 20.06
N VAL A 107 -31.34 8.56 20.96
CA VAL A 107 -29.92 8.71 20.68
C VAL A 107 -29.14 7.49 21.20
N ARG A 108 -28.18 7.04 20.41
CA ARG A 108 -27.25 5.99 20.81
C ARG A 108 -25.85 6.56 20.91
N ALA A 109 -25.17 6.31 22.03
CA ALA A 109 -23.77 6.64 22.14
C ALA A 109 -22.94 5.71 21.25
N TYR A 110 -22.16 6.27 20.35
CA TYR A 110 -21.16 5.51 19.60
C TYR A 110 -19.90 5.36 20.44
N SER A 111 -19.40 4.12 20.53
CA SER A 111 -18.14 3.81 21.22
C SER A 111 -17.15 3.21 20.23
N ALA A 112 -15.93 3.77 20.15
CA ALA A 112 -14.87 3.16 19.38
C ALA A 112 -14.56 1.75 19.94
N PRO A 113 -14.16 0.78 19.08
CA PRO A 113 -13.94 -0.62 19.51
C PRO A 113 -12.99 -0.76 20.71
N LYS A 114 -11.97 0.10 20.84
CA LYS A 114 -11.06 0.08 22.00
C LYS A 114 -11.69 0.47 23.32
N ASN A 115 -12.84 1.14 23.28
CA ASN A 115 -13.58 1.61 24.45
C ASN A 115 -14.69 0.63 24.86
N ILE A 116 -14.79 -0.52 24.18
CA ILE A 116 -15.73 -1.57 24.53
C ILE A 116 -15.06 -2.50 25.54
N ARG A 117 -15.69 -2.67 26.69
CA ARG A 117 -15.23 -3.56 27.78
C ARG A 117 -16.35 -4.52 28.18
N ARG A 118 -15.98 -5.56 28.89
CA ARG A 118 -16.96 -6.43 29.56
C ARG A 118 -17.21 -5.91 30.98
N ASP A 119 -18.47 -5.79 31.35
CA ASP A 119 -18.85 -5.50 32.73
C ASP A 119 -18.69 -6.75 33.64
N SER A 120 -18.99 -6.62 34.93
CA SER A 120 -18.92 -7.73 35.89
C SER A 120 -19.90 -8.87 35.59
N LYS A 121 -20.89 -8.66 34.73
CA LYS A 121 -21.87 -9.65 34.27
C LYS A 121 -21.52 -10.25 32.92
N GLY A 122 -20.35 -9.88 32.34
CA GLY A 122 -19.89 -10.38 31.04
C GLY A 122 -20.47 -9.65 29.82
N ASN A 123 -21.34 -8.64 29.98
CA ASN A 123 -21.93 -7.89 28.88
C ASN A 123 -20.91 -6.93 28.25
N LEU A 124 -21.00 -6.72 26.94
CA LEU A 124 -20.21 -5.70 26.26
C LEU A 124 -20.79 -4.30 26.54
N VAL A 125 -20.01 -3.47 27.17
CA VAL A 125 -20.39 -2.08 27.55
C VAL A 125 -19.44 -1.11 26.87
N GLY A 126 -20.00 -0.15 26.16
CA GLY A 126 -19.23 0.97 25.64
C GLY A 126 -18.96 1.98 26.74
N LYS A 127 -17.70 2.25 27.06
CA LYS A 127 -17.33 3.35 27.91
C LYS A 127 -17.33 4.64 27.09
N ARG A 128 -18.05 5.65 27.56
CA ARG A 128 -18.05 6.98 26.94
C ARG A 128 -16.70 7.64 27.22
N GLU A 129 -15.77 7.50 26.32
CA GLU A 129 -14.44 8.13 26.36
C GLU A 129 -14.32 9.14 25.22
N ASN A 130 -13.27 9.96 25.25
CA ASN A 130 -12.95 10.87 24.16
C ASN A 130 -12.80 10.14 22.82
N ALA A 131 -13.07 10.84 21.74
CA ALA A 131 -12.87 10.32 20.40
C ALA A 131 -11.45 9.74 20.23
N VAL A 132 -11.35 8.64 19.53
CA VAL A 132 -10.06 8.14 19.05
C VAL A 132 -9.65 8.98 17.87
N GLN A 133 -8.54 9.65 17.99
CA GLN A 133 -7.95 10.47 16.92
C GLN A 133 -6.83 9.67 16.27
N THR A 134 -6.79 9.67 14.94
CA THR A 134 -5.69 9.10 14.16
C THR A 134 -5.27 10.07 13.06
N THR A 135 -3.98 10.09 12.77
CA THR A 135 -3.42 10.85 11.66
C THR A 135 -2.74 9.86 10.71
N ASP A 136 -3.18 9.84 9.48
CA ASP A 136 -2.76 8.91 8.46
C ASP A 136 -1.99 9.67 7.38
N ALA A 137 -0.65 9.53 7.35
CA ALA A 137 0.16 10.10 6.28
C ALA A 137 0.02 9.29 4.99
N TYR A 138 0.07 9.96 3.84
CA TYR A 138 0.04 9.39 2.51
C TYR A 138 0.85 10.22 1.52
N LEU A 139 1.23 9.61 0.39
CA LEU A 139 1.81 10.30 -0.76
C LEU A 139 0.66 10.76 -1.67
N ALA A 140 0.53 12.05 -1.86
CA ALA A 140 -0.38 12.65 -2.83
C ALA A 140 0.27 12.68 -4.21
N ASP A 141 -0.48 12.23 -5.22
CA ASP A 141 -0.12 12.31 -6.64
C ASP A 141 1.26 11.69 -6.98
N ALA A 142 1.60 10.58 -6.35
CA ALA A 142 2.83 9.86 -6.64
C ALA A 142 2.66 8.87 -7.81
N ALA A 143 3.75 8.63 -8.56
CA ALA A 143 3.83 7.59 -9.58
C ALA A 143 5.19 6.90 -9.53
N PHE A 144 5.17 5.57 -9.51
CA PHE A 144 6.36 4.73 -9.44
C PHE A 144 6.35 3.68 -10.54
N THR A 145 7.54 3.40 -11.08
CA THR A 145 7.78 2.18 -11.85
C THR A 145 8.50 1.18 -10.97
N ILE A 146 7.94 -0.03 -10.90
CA ILE A 146 8.44 -1.15 -10.10
C ILE A 146 9.10 -2.15 -11.02
N ALA A 147 10.20 -2.75 -10.58
CA ALA A 147 10.85 -3.89 -11.23
C ALA A 147 11.06 -5.00 -10.20
N LEU A 148 10.61 -6.22 -10.52
CA LEU A 148 10.80 -7.43 -9.72
C LEU A 148 11.53 -8.47 -10.56
N SER A 149 12.69 -8.92 -10.09
CA SER A 149 13.51 -9.93 -10.75
C SER A 149 13.52 -11.24 -9.99
N GLY A 150 13.44 -12.34 -10.71
CA GLY A 150 13.48 -13.68 -10.16
C GLY A 150 13.28 -14.79 -11.19
N PRO A 151 12.90 -16.02 -10.78
CA PRO A 151 12.66 -17.13 -11.70
C PRO A 151 11.65 -16.74 -12.78
N HIS A 152 11.98 -17.02 -14.04
CA HIS A 152 11.19 -16.62 -15.21
C HIS A 152 9.72 -17.04 -15.10
N THR A 153 9.45 -18.27 -14.67
CA THR A 153 8.08 -18.79 -14.51
C THR A 153 7.25 -17.97 -13.51
N LEU A 154 7.85 -17.62 -12.35
CA LEU A 154 7.19 -16.80 -11.34
C LEU A 154 6.94 -15.36 -11.84
N VAL A 155 7.88 -14.81 -12.60
CA VAL A 155 7.78 -13.49 -13.22
C VAL A 155 6.63 -13.43 -14.22
N GLU A 156 6.46 -14.49 -15.05
CA GLU A 156 5.31 -14.61 -15.97
C GLU A 156 3.97 -14.74 -15.25
N GLU A 157 3.91 -15.53 -14.16
CA GLU A 157 2.72 -15.65 -13.33
C GLU A 157 2.32 -14.30 -12.71
N ILE A 158 3.30 -13.53 -12.22
CA ILE A 158 3.08 -12.18 -11.70
C ILE A 158 2.56 -11.24 -12.78
N CYS A 159 3.14 -11.29 -13.98
CA CYS A 159 2.71 -10.48 -15.12
C CYS A 159 1.24 -10.78 -15.48
N ALA A 160 0.87 -12.06 -15.57
CA ALA A 160 -0.50 -12.48 -15.83
C ALA A 160 -1.46 -12.04 -14.73
N ALA A 161 -1.06 -12.21 -13.45
CA ALA A 161 -1.86 -11.82 -12.30
C ALA A 161 -2.06 -10.29 -12.19
N LEU A 162 -1.07 -9.48 -12.55
CA LEU A 162 -1.21 -8.03 -12.57
C LEU A 162 -2.06 -7.53 -13.73
N THR A 163 -2.13 -8.28 -14.83
CA THR A 163 -3.01 -7.99 -15.98
C THR A 163 -4.47 -8.34 -15.65
N ALA A 164 -4.72 -9.45 -14.97
CA ALA A 164 -6.05 -9.90 -14.57
C ALA A 164 -6.05 -10.33 -13.10
N PRO A 165 -6.05 -9.36 -12.16
CA PRO A 165 -5.87 -9.66 -10.75
C PRO A 165 -7.06 -10.39 -10.14
N ALA A 166 -6.78 -11.42 -9.33
CA ALA A 166 -7.79 -12.18 -8.60
C ALA A 166 -8.59 -11.31 -7.62
N ARG A 167 -8.01 -10.21 -7.14
CA ARG A 167 -8.64 -9.25 -6.23
C ARG A 167 -8.28 -7.82 -6.61
N SER A 168 -9.13 -6.85 -6.27
CA SER A 168 -8.86 -5.43 -6.50
C SER A 168 -7.52 -4.99 -5.92
N LEU A 169 -6.72 -4.31 -6.72
CA LEU A 169 -5.42 -3.79 -6.31
C LEU A 169 -5.57 -2.46 -5.58
N HIS A 170 -4.66 -2.19 -4.66
CA HIS A 170 -4.62 -0.94 -3.89
C HIS A 170 -3.20 -0.57 -3.50
N LEU A 171 -2.94 0.74 -3.36
CA LEU A 171 -1.63 1.31 -3.12
C LEU A 171 -1.34 1.41 -1.61
N GLY A 172 -1.11 0.26 -0.99
CA GLY A 172 -0.88 0.08 0.44
C GLY A 172 -2.16 -0.02 1.26
N ARG A 173 -2.99 1.02 1.32
CA ARG A 173 -4.28 0.98 2.01
C ARG A 173 -5.41 0.64 1.04
N LYS A 174 -6.41 -0.13 1.50
CA LYS A 174 -7.57 -0.52 0.68
C LYS A 174 -8.37 0.66 0.10
N ALA A 175 -8.29 1.81 0.76
CA ALA A 175 -8.97 3.03 0.32
C ALA A 175 -8.23 3.75 -0.82
N TYR A 176 -7.03 3.33 -1.20
CA TYR A 176 -6.20 3.97 -2.21
C TYR A 176 -6.11 3.11 -3.49
N PRO A 177 -7.07 3.27 -4.41
CA PRO A 177 -7.06 2.55 -5.67
C PRO A 177 -5.98 3.07 -6.62
N LEU A 178 -5.62 2.26 -7.61
CA LEU A 178 -4.82 2.71 -8.74
C LEU A 178 -5.67 3.60 -9.65
N SER A 179 -5.06 4.63 -10.24
CA SER A 179 -5.68 5.50 -11.26
C SER A 179 -5.66 4.88 -12.66
N ALA A 180 -4.77 3.91 -12.91
CA ALA A 180 -4.66 3.21 -14.18
C ALA A 180 -4.21 1.76 -13.92
N PRO A 181 -4.46 0.82 -14.85
CA PRO A 181 -3.92 -0.53 -14.78
C PRO A 181 -2.39 -0.54 -14.65
N PRO A 182 -1.79 -1.53 -13.96
CA PRO A 182 -0.35 -1.58 -13.73
C PRO A 182 0.48 -1.71 -15.01
N ALA A 183 -0.08 -2.19 -16.12
CA ALA A 183 0.57 -2.43 -17.41
C ALA A 183 1.89 -3.22 -17.25
N PRO A 184 1.84 -4.48 -16.78
CA PRO A 184 3.05 -5.26 -16.54
C PRO A 184 3.71 -5.70 -17.83
N VAL A 185 5.05 -5.68 -17.86
CA VAL A 185 5.87 -6.14 -19.00
C VAL A 185 7.00 -7.02 -18.48
N VAL A 186 7.23 -8.17 -19.12
CA VAL A 186 8.36 -9.07 -18.82
C VAL A 186 9.55 -8.73 -19.70
N HIS A 187 10.72 -8.63 -19.08
CA HIS A 187 12.00 -8.36 -19.74
C HIS A 187 12.98 -9.51 -19.50
N PRO A 188 13.74 -9.94 -20.52
CA PRO A 188 14.76 -11.00 -20.38
C PRO A 188 16.05 -10.43 -19.78
N VAL A 189 15.96 -9.74 -18.67
CA VAL A 189 17.08 -9.17 -17.92
C VAL A 189 17.07 -9.64 -16.48
N GLU A 190 18.25 -9.86 -15.88
CA GLU A 190 18.39 -10.44 -14.55
C GLU A 190 18.28 -9.40 -13.43
N HIS A 191 18.80 -8.19 -13.68
CA HIS A 191 18.81 -7.13 -12.65
C HIS A 191 17.64 -6.17 -12.80
N PRO A 192 16.91 -5.89 -11.71
CA PRO A 192 15.73 -5.04 -11.80
C PRO A 192 16.05 -3.59 -12.20
N ALA A 193 17.26 -3.09 -11.90
CA ALA A 193 17.69 -1.76 -12.31
C ALA A 193 17.85 -1.65 -13.84
N ASP A 194 18.31 -2.72 -14.51
CA ASP A 194 18.47 -2.75 -15.98
C ASP A 194 17.10 -2.72 -16.67
N ALA A 195 16.11 -3.41 -16.10
CA ALA A 195 14.75 -3.37 -16.61
C ALA A 195 14.13 -1.95 -16.48
N LEU A 196 14.40 -1.24 -15.39
CA LEU A 196 13.94 0.15 -15.22
C LEU A 196 14.54 1.08 -16.28
N ALA A 197 15.77 0.82 -16.74
CA ALA A 197 16.40 1.62 -17.79
C ALA A 197 15.73 1.44 -19.17
N LEU A 198 15.05 0.32 -19.41
CA LEU A 198 14.32 0.05 -20.65
C LEU A 198 12.95 0.75 -20.72
N ILE A 199 12.42 1.21 -19.56
CA ILE A 199 11.11 1.83 -19.48
C ILE A 199 11.27 3.34 -19.39
N PRO A 200 10.72 4.14 -20.33
CA PRO A 200 10.73 5.57 -20.23
C PRO A 200 9.98 6.01 -18.95
N PRO A 201 10.46 7.02 -18.21
CA PRO A 201 9.75 7.55 -17.06
C PRO A 201 8.41 8.16 -17.50
N ALA A 202 7.40 8.07 -16.63
CA ALA A 202 6.09 8.65 -16.90
C ALA A 202 6.11 10.20 -16.97
N GLN A 203 7.11 10.81 -16.35
CA GLN A 203 7.33 12.26 -16.38
C GLN A 203 8.81 12.54 -16.61
N ALA A 204 9.12 13.48 -17.49
CA ALA A 204 10.49 13.97 -17.67
C ALA A 204 10.87 14.85 -16.49
N LEU A 205 11.62 14.30 -15.55
CA LEU A 205 12.23 15.04 -14.43
C LEU A 205 13.73 15.20 -14.69
N PRO A 206 14.38 16.25 -14.18
CA PRO A 206 15.83 16.41 -14.29
C PRO A 206 16.60 15.23 -13.68
N HIS A 207 16.05 14.65 -12.61
CA HIS A 207 16.59 13.50 -11.92
C HIS A 207 15.46 12.58 -11.45
N HIS A 208 15.66 11.27 -11.60
CA HIS A 208 14.80 10.26 -10.97
C HIS A 208 15.53 9.61 -9.81
N THR A 209 14.83 9.42 -8.69
CA THR A 209 15.35 8.62 -7.59
C THR A 209 15.00 7.16 -7.84
N ILE A 210 16.00 6.28 -7.69
CA ILE A 210 15.84 4.82 -7.78
C ILE A 210 16.31 4.22 -6.47
N TRP A 211 15.50 3.33 -5.91
CA TRP A 211 15.85 2.47 -4.78
C TRP A 211 16.04 1.06 -5.31
N ILE A 212 17.18 0.45 -5.00
CA ILE A 212 17.57 -0.87 -5.50
C ILE A 212 17.89 -1.76 -4.30
N GLU A 213 17.29 -2.94 -4.25
CA GLU A 213 17.64 -3.96 -3.28
C GLU A 213 19.01 -4.55 -3.62
N GLU A 214 19.90 -4.53 -2.63
CA GLU A 214 21.25 -5.05 -2.76
C GLU A 214 21.35 -6.47 -2.25
N THR A 215 21.98 -7.35 -3.01
CA THR A 215 22.40 -8.65 -2.49
C THR A 215 23.56 -8.46 -1.52
N PRO A 216 23.51 -9.03 -0.28
CA PRO A 216 24.61 -8.92 0.65
C PRO A 216 25.90 -9.55 0.07
N THR A 217 26.80 -8.74 -0.42
CA THR A 217 28.14 -9.17 -0.85
C THR A 217 29.16 -8.83 0.23
N ARG A 218 30.13 -9.70 0.44
CA ARG A 218 31.29 -9.38 1.28
C ARG A 218 32.11 -8.29 0.58
N GLY A 219 31.96 -7.05 1.03
CA GLY A 219 32.70 -5.95 0.43
C GLY A 219 32.28 -4.58 0.97
N ARG A 220 32.78 -3.53 0.36
CA ARG A 220 32.54 -2.15 0.73
C ARG A 220 31.13 -1.77 0.34
N ARG A 221 30.27 -1.43 1.31
CA ARG A 221 28.95 -0.89 1.04
C ARG A 221 29.06 0.49 0.39
N SER A 222 28.17 0.78 -0.56
CA SER A 222 27.99 2.14 -1.07
C SER A 222 27.57 3.06 0.11
N PRO A 223 28.03 4.30 0.17
CA PRO A 223 27.62 5.26 1.21
C PRO A 223 26.11 5.51 1.23
N ASN A 224 25.42 5.24 0.12
CA ASN A 224 23.97 5.41 -0.01
C ASN A 224 23.17 4.14 0.29
N THR A 225 23.83 3.08 0.81
CA THR A 225 23.18 1.81 1.18
C THR A 225 22.75 1.86 2.64
N GLN A 226 21.50 1.58 2.90
CA GLN A 226 20.89 1.52 4.24
C GLN A 226 20.26 0.16 4.50
N LEU A 227 20.12 -0.19 5.79
CA LEU A 227 19.36 -1.35 6.23
C LEU A 227 17.90 -0.92 6.41
N VAL A 228 17.00 -1.54 5.63
CA VAL A 228 15.55 -1.30 5.72
C VAL A 228 14.86 -2.56 6.24
N VAL A 229 13.94 -2.44 7.19
CA VAL A 229 13.22 -3.56 7.81
C VAL A 229 11.82 -3.65 7.24
N ASP A 230 11.72 -4.07 5.99
CA ASP A 230 10.46 -4.14 5.25
C ASP A 230 10.30 -5.41 4.39
N GLN A 231 11.26 -6.33 4.39
CA GLN A 231 11.11 -7.60 3.69
C GLN A 231 10.17 -8.52 4.46
N PRO A 232 9.00 -8.91 3.90
CA PRO A 232 8.05 -9.74 4.60
C PRO A 232 8.53 -11.18 4.65
N THR A 233 8.30 -11.85 5.77
CA THR A 233 8.45 -13.30 5.89
C THR A 233 7.10 -13.99 6.01
N GLN A 234 6.10 -13.28 6.54
CA GLN A 234 4.76 -13.80 6.75
C GLN A 234 3.78 -12.64 6.99
N PHE A 235 2.61 -12.67 6.35
CA PHE A 235 1.63 -11.58 6.48
C PHE A 235 0.65 -11.75 7.64
N ASP A 236 0.31 -12.96 8.06
CA ASP A 236 -0.59 -13.21 9.20
C ASP A 236 0.01 -12.70 10.51
N THR A 237 1.27 -13.03 10.78
CA THR A 237 2.03 -12.58 11.95
C THR A 237 2.71 -11.23 11.73
N ARG A 238 2.66 -10.67 10.52
CA ARG A 238 3.27 -9.39 10.13
C ARG A 238 4.77 -9.33 10.46
N ARG A 239 5.49 -10.41 10.23
CA ARG A 239 6.94 -10.47 10.43
C ARG A 239 7.66 -9.92 9.21
N THR A 240 8.66 -9.08 9.48
CA THR A 240 9.59 -8.56 8.46
C THR A 240 11.02 -8.72 8.95
N VAL A 241 11.94 -8.85 8.01
CA VAL A 241 13.39 -8.87 8.26
C VAL A 241 14.06 -7.70 7.52
N GLY A 242 15.33 -7.46 7.86
CA GLY A 242 16.12 -6.43 7.22
C GLY A 242 16.62 -6.85 5.85
N ARG A 243 16.62 -5.94 4.90
CA ARG A 243 17.31 -6.02 3.62
C ARG A 243 18.18 -4.78 3.41
N LEU A 244 19.13 -4.86 2.51
CA LEU A 244 19.94 -3.73 2.09
C LEU A 244 19.29 -3.04 0.89
N GLU A 245 19.24 -1.71 0.94
CA GLU A 245 18.70 -0.88 -0.12
C GLU A 245 19.64 0.27 -0.42
N THR A 246 19.95 0.47 -1.69
CA THR A 246 20.76 1.59 -2.18
C THR A 246 19.87 2.59 -2.89
N ARG A 247 20.01 3.87 -2.50
CA ARG A 247 19.34 4.99 -3.16
C ARG A 247 20.28 5.65 -4.16
N ILE A 248 19.83 5.78 -5.41
CA ILE A 248 20.59 6.42 -6.50
C ILE A 248 19.75 7.55 -7.10
N ALA A 249 20.37 8.66 -7.44
CA ALA A 249 19.79 9.69 -8.29
C ALA A 249 20.37 9.54 -9.70
N THR A 250 19.51 9.29 -10.70
CA THR A 250 19.93 9.22 -12.10
C THR A 250 19.55 10.50 -12.83
N ALA A 251 20.51 11.12 -13.53
CA ALA A 251 20.19 12.20 -14.43
C ALA A 251 19.39 11.65 -15.64
N THR A 252 18.33 12.33 -15.99
CA THR A 252 17.57 12.00 -17.21
C THR A 252 18.34 12.56 -18.41
N THR A 253 18.84 11.71 -19.27
CA THR A 253 19.25 12.15 -20.62
C THR A 253 17.96 12.56 -21.32
N THR A 254 17.86 13.82 -21.71
CA THR A 254 16.70 14.40 -22.40
C THR A 254 16.61 13.77 -23.79
N THR A 255 15.94 12.63 -23.88
CA THR A 255 15.35 12.17 -25.14
C THR A 255 13.89 12.58 -25.02
N ASP A 256 13.33 13.27 -26.02
CA ASP A 256 11.93 13.70 -26.09
C ASP A 256 11.00 12.54 -25.77
N ALA A 257 10.74 12.30 -24.49
CA ALA A 257 9.75 11.32 -24.06
C ALA A 257 8.40 12.02 -24.04
N PRO A 258 7.38 11.49 -24.71
CA PRO A 258 6.05 12.05 -24.67
C PRO A 258 5.56 12.04 -23.20
N THR A 259 5.10 13.18 -22.75
CA THR A 259 4.40 13.29 -21.45
C THR A 259 3.16 12.40 -21.53
N ILE A 260 3.16 11.28 -20.82
CA ILE A 260 1.96 10.44 -20.74
C ILE A 260 1.08 11.10 -19.66
N ASP A 261 0.01 11.73 -20.10
CA ASP A 261 -1.04 12.20 -19.20
C ASP A 261 -1.86 10.99 -18.72
N PHE A 262 -1.63 10.58 -17.47
CA PHE A 262 -2.35 9.46 -16.84
C PHE A 262 -3.86 9.75 -16.64
N PHE A 263 -4.31 10.97 -16.86
CA PHE A 263 -5.69 11.40 -16.70
C PHE A 263 -6.35 11.80 -18.02
N ALA A 264 -5.62 11.71 -19.15
CA ALA A 264 -6.22 11.97 -20.44
C ALA A 264 -7.34 10.94 -20.71
N PRO A 265 -8.56 11.37 -21.05
CA PRO A 265 -9.60 10.44 -21.48
C PRO A 265 -9.12 9.70 -22.72
N GLU A 266 -9.27 8.37 -22.73
CA GLU A 266 -9.04 7.58 -23.94
C GLU A 266 -9.95 8.13 -25.05
N GLU A 267 -9.36 8.66 -26.11
CA GLU A 267 -10.10 8.92 -27.37
C GLU A 267 -10.58 7.55 -27.87
N GLN A 268 -11.87 7.31 -27.73
CA GLN A 268 -12.50 6.13 -28.34
C GLN A 268 -12.47 6.29 -29.86
N PRO A 269 -12.14 5.21 -30.60
CA PRO A 269 -12.12 5.20 -32.07
C PRO A 269 -13.51 5.34 -32.68
#